data_41b2f7454e27b5e550bad2e8e20fe557
#
_entry.id   41b2f7454e27b5e550bad2e8e20fe557
#
_cell.length_a   1.000
_cell.length_b   1.000
_cell.length_c   1.000
_cell.angle_alpha   90.00
_cell.angle_beta   90.00
_cell.angle_gamma   90.00
#
_symmetry.space_group_name_H-M   'P 1'
#
loop_
_entity.id
_entity.type
_entity.pdbx_description
1 polymer ?
#
loop_
_entity_poly.entity_id
_entity_poly.type
_entity_poly.pdbx_seq_one_letter_code
_entity_poly.pdbx_strand_id
1 'polypeptide(L)'
;MNLSLIAIVLVGLVAALCGLVVANLKAQQRDVQAAWNRLDGLRRRGMEAVPAFVAAVSQDEAAAQRVASSPSVVHRALDDVAAASRASASAEDPHAAAAADDRLVQAIERFYAAAEVEPGFVASPASRKASAQLDAAMETLAHEQQIYNNVATIATNAQRSFPALLFAKRLGLSEPQRYESEAAARRAALDWTRGSLPSLADASPHVMNPQMLWASAMADAAIDDRTDERRR
;
A
#
# COMPACT_ATOMS: atom_id res chain seq x y z
N MET A 1 -23.40 16.86 51.99
CA MET A 1 -23.02 16.98 50.54
C MET A 1 -24.25 16.58 49.75
N ASN A 2 -24.84 17.47 48.95
CA ASN A 2 -26.16 17.24 48.35
C ASN A 2 -26.10 16.19 47.25
N LEU A 3 -26.88 15.13 47.38
CA LEU A 3 -27.00 14.00 46.44
C LEU A 3 -27.25 14.48 44.99
N SER A 4 -28.02 15.56 44.84
CA SER A 4 -28.30 16.22 43.56
C SER A 4 -27.04 16.82 42.90
N LEU A 5 -26.11 17.37 43.68
CA LEU A 5 -24.87 17.94 43.13
C LEU A 5 -23.93 16.83 42.60
N ILE A 6 -23.88 15.72 43.34
CA ILE A 6 -23.12 14.53 42.87
C ILE A 6 -23.71 13.99 41.58
N ALA A 7 -25.03 13.88 41.47
CA ALA A 7 -25.70 13.40 40.25
C ALA A 7 -25.44 14.31 39.06
N ILE A 8 -25.48 15.64 39.23
CA ILE A 8 -25.20 16.61 38.16
C ILE A 8 -23.73 16.46 37.67
N VAL A 9 -22.78 16.37 38.61
CA VAL A 9 -21.36 16.19 38.26
C VAL A 9 -21.14 14.89 37.52
N LEU A 10 -21.77 13.78 37.94
CA LEU A 10 -21.64 12.47 37.28
C LEU A 10 -22.23 12.49 35.87
N VAL A 11 -23.41 13.12 35.67
CA VAL A 11 -23.99 13.28 34.32
C VAL A 11 -23.10 14.15 33.44
N GLY A 12 -22.54 15.22 33.96
CA GLY A 12 -21.60 16.09 33.23
C GLY A 12 -20.33 15.31 32.80
N LEU A 13 -19.78 14.50 33.69
CA LEU A 13 -18.61 13.66 33.38
C LEU A 13 -18.90 12.62 32.28
N VAL A 14 -20.05 11.93 32.37
CA VAL A 14 -20.49 10.96 31.35
C VAL A 14 -20.69 11.66 30.01
N ALA A 15 -21.33 12.82 29.99
CA ALA A 15 -21.52 13.59 28.75
C ALA A 15 -20.18 14.01 28.11
N ALA A 16 -19.21 14.45 28.93
CA ALA A 16 -17.87 14.81 28.47
C ALA A 16 -17.12 13.59 27.88
N LEU A 17 -17.17 12.43 28.55
CA LEU A 17 -16.60 11.19 28.05
C LEU A 17 -17.23 10.74 26.73
N CYS A 18 -18.54 10.81 26.61
CA CYS A 18 -19.26 10.53 25.37
C CYS A 18 -18.82 11.46 24.23
N GLY A 19 -18.70 12.75 24.52
CA GLY A 19 -18.22 13.76 23.57
C GLY A 19 -16.79 13.45 23.07
N LEU A 20 -15.91 13.05 23.97
CA LEU A 20 -14.52 12.69 23.66
C LEU A 20 -14.46 11.43 22.78
N VAL A 21 -15.26 10.41 23.06
CA VAL A 21 -15.34 9.19 22.24
C VAL A 21 -15.82 9.52 20.82
N VAL A 22 -16.87 10.33 20.70
CA VAL A 22 -17.40 10.75 19.39
C VAL A 22 -16.37 11.57 18.61
N ALA A 23 -15.67 12.48 19.27
CA ALA A 23 -14.62 13.29 18.65
C ALA A 23 -13.48 12.42 18.14
N ASN A 24 -13.03 11.43 18.93
CA ASN A 24 -12.00 10.47 18.53
C ASN A 24 -12.42 9.61 17.33
N LEU A 25 -13.64 9.08 17.32
CA LEU A 25 -14.17 8.30 16.20
C LEU A 25 -14.19 9.13 14.90
N LYS A 26 -14.63 10.39 14.97
CA LYS A 26 -14.63 11.29 13.82
C LYS A 26 -13.21 11.64 13.36
N ALA A 27 -12.25 11.79 14.27
CA ALA A 27 -10.86 12.02 13.93
C ALA A 27 -10.29 10.82 13.15
N GLN A 28 -10.47 9.61 13.66
CA GLN A 28 -10.01 8.39 12.99
C GLN A 28 -10.64 8.21 11.60
N GLN A 29 -11.91 8.55 11.43
CA GLN A 29 -12.54 8.51 10.11
C GLN A 29 -11.90 9.49 9.13
N ARG A 30 -11.52 10.68 9.59
CA ARG A 30 -10.77 11.65 8.77
C ARG A 30 -9.38 11.13 8.42
N ASP A 31 -8.71 10.47 9.36
CA ASP A 31 -7.37 9.89 9.14
C ASP A 31 -7.43 8.78 8.10
N VAL A 32 -8.43 7.89 8.14
CA VAL A 32 -8.67 6.88 7.10
C VAL A 32 -8.91 7.52 5.75
N GLN A 33 -9.77 8.55 5.69
CA GLN A 33 -10.04 9.25 4.43
C GLN A 33 -8.81 9.97 3.88
N ALA A 34 -8.01 10.58 4.75
CA ALA A 34 -6.75 11.22 4.36
C ALA A 34 -5.73 10.19 3.83
N ALA A 35 -5.61 9.04 4.51
CA ALA A 35 -4.75 7.94 4.07
C ALA A 35 -5.21 7.37 2.72
N TRP A 36 -6.53 7.22 2.51
CA TRP A 36 -7.09 6.80 1.22
C TRP A 36 -6.77 7.80 0.11
N ASN A 37 -7.02 9.08 0.34
CA ASN A 37 -6.76 10.13 -0.65
C ASN A 37 -5.27 10.17 -1.04
N ARG A 38 -4.37 9.94 -0.09
CA ARG A 38 -2.93 9.85 -0.34
C ARG A 38 -2.59 8.63 -1.19
N LEU A 39 -3.10 7.45 -0.82
CA LEU A 39 -2.91 6.21 -1.57
C LEU A 39 -3.45 6.33 -2.99
N ASP A 40 -4.69 6.82 -3.17
CA ASP A 40 -5.31 6.99 -4.48
C ASP A 40 -4.53 8.00 -5.35
N GLY A 41 -4.04 9.08 -4.75
CA GLY A 41 -3.20 10.05 -5.46
C GLY A 41 -1.86 9.47 -5.94
N LEU A 42 -1.23 8.60 -5.15
CA LEU A 42 0.00 7.89 -5.54
C LEU A 42 -0.28 6.80 -6.56
N ARG A 43 -1.38 6.07 -6.41
CA ARG A 43 -1.85 5.07 -7.36
C ARG A 43 -2.04 5.69 -8.74
N ARG A 44 -2.78 6.79 -8.84
CA ARG A 44 -3.00 7.49 -10.12
C ARG A 44 -1.69 7.96 -10.76
N ARG A 45 -0.76 8.52 -9.98
CA ARG A 45 0.57 8.89 -10.49
C ARG A 45 1.39 7.68 -10.94
N GLY A 46 1.34 6.58 -10.19
CA GLY A 46 2.00 5.33 -10.57
C GLY A 46 1.48 4.79 -11.90
N MET A 47 0.16 4.92 -12.14
CA MET A 47 -0.45 4.51 -13.41
C MET A 47 0.02 5.36 -14.62
N GLU A 48 0.53 6.58 -14.41
CA GLU A 48 1.13 7.40 -15.48
C GLU A 48 2.41 6.78 -16.06
N ALA A 49 3.09 5.88 -15.32
CA ALA A 49 4.24 5.14 -15.83
C ALA A 49 3.86 4.04 -16.84
N VAL A 50 2.63 3.50 -16.75
CA VAL A 50 2.19 2.38 -17.60
C VAL A 50 2.12 2.76 -19.09
N PRO A 51 1.55 3.89 -19.51
CA PRO A 51 1.58 4.30 -20.92
C PRO A 51 2.98 4.45 -21.50
N ALA A 52 3.93 4.98 -20.71
CA ALA A 52 5.32 5.10 -21.14
C ALA A 52 5.99 3.73 -21.31
N PHE A 53 5.72 2.80 -20.39
CA PHE A 53 6.16 1.42 -20.47
C PHE A 53 5.58 0.74 -21.71
N VAL A 54 4.25 0.81 -21.92
CA VAL A 54 3.57 0.23 -23.09
C VAL A 54 4.13 0.79 -24.38
N ALA A 55 4.33 2.11 -24.48
CA ALA A 55 4.87 2.73 -25.69
C ALA A 55 6.31 2.28 -26.00
N ALA A 56 7.18 2.19 -24.99
CA ALA A 56 8.56 1.75 -25.17
C ALA A 56 8.62 0.29 -25.65
N VAL A 57 7.84 -0.59 -25.01
CA VAL A 57 7.81 -2.01 -25.34
C VAL A 57 7.18 -2.27 -26.72
N SER A 58 6.15 -1.51 -27.10
CA SER A 58 5.52 -1.61 -28.43
C SER A 58 6.52 -1.29 -29.57
N GLN A 59 7.49 -0.41 -29.32
CA GLN A 59 8.55 -0.12 -30.30
C GLN A 59 9.50 -1.32 -30.46
N ASP A 60 9.87 -1.98 -29.37
CA ASP A 60 10.72 -3.16 -29.41
C ASP A 60 10.02 -4.37 -30.06
N GLU A 61 8.74 -4.56 -29.73
CA GLU A 61 7.91 -5.59 -30.33
C GLU A 61 7.77 -5.37 -31.86
N ALA A 62 7.48 -4.14 -32.29
CA ALA A 62 7.41 -3.82 -33.71
C ALA A 62 8.75 -4.07 -34.45
N ALA A 63 9.88 -3.94 -33.75
CA ALA A 63 11.18 -4.32 -34.27
C ALA A 63 11.32 -5.86 -34.40
N ALA A 64 10.88 -6.61 -33.40
CA ALA A 64 10.88 -8.08 -33.41
C ALA A 64 9.93 -8.65 -34.48
N GLN A 65 8.74 -8.10 -34.65
CA GLN A 65 7.74 -8.56 -35.62
C GLN A 65 8.18 -8.40 -37.09
N ARG A 66 9.09 -7.47 -37.39
CA ARG A 66 9.64 -7.37 -38.74
C ARG A 66 10.41 -8.63 -39.16
N VAL A 67 10.78 -9.43 -38.18
CA VAL A 67 11.53 -10.68 -38.38
C VAL A 67 10.63 -11.93 -38.24
N ALA A 68 9.53 -11.79 -37.51
CA ALA A 68 8.61 -12.89 -37.20
C ALA A 68 7.39 -12.89 -38.10
N SER A 69 6.93 -14.10 -38.50
CA SER A 69 5.75 -14.29 -39.38
C SER A 69 4.45 -14.54 -38.62
N SER A 70 4.44 -14.51 -37.29
CA SER A 70 3.29 -14.87 -36.44
C SER A 70 2.89 -13.73 -35.51
N PRO A 71 1.57 -13.61 -35.15
CA PRO A 71 1.15 -12.64 -34.16
C PRO A 71 1.86 -12.87 -32.82
N SER A 72 2.49 -11.85 -32.30
CA SER A 72 3.24 -11.88 -31.05
C SER A 72 2.34 -12.13 -29.84
N VAL A 73 2.79 -13.04 -28.96
CA VAL A 73 2.14 -13.24 -27.65
C VAL A 73 2.37 -12.02 -26.75
N VAL A 74 3.52 -11.35 -26.94
CA VAL A 74 3.88 -10.11 -26.23
C VAL A 74 2.88 -8.99 -26.51
N HIS A 75 2.43 -8.84 -27.76
CA HIS A 75 1.44 -7.82 -28.13
C HIS A 75 0.14 -7.95 -27.33
N ARG A 76 -0.42 -9.16 -27.27
CA ARG A 76 -1.64 -9.41 -26.50
C ARG A 76 -1.46 -9.16 -25.00
N ALA A 77 -0.33 -9.57 -24.47
CA ALA A 77 -0.02 -9.33 -23.06
C ALA A 77 0.13 -7.83 -22.76
N LEU A 78 0.66 -7.05 -23.72
CA LEU A 78 0.79 -5.61 -23.60
C LEU A 78 -0.58 -4.90 -23.65
N ASP A 79 -1.48 -5.36 -24.51
CA ASP A 79 -2.87 -4.88 -24.57
C ASP A 79 -3.61 -5.16 -23.24
N ASP A 80 -3.38 -6.33 -22.64
CA ASP A 80 -3.90 -6.68 -21.31
C ASP A 80 -3.41 -5.71 -20.23
N VAL A 81 -2.12 -5.36 -20.24
CA VAL A 81 -1.54 -4.37 -19.31
C VAL A 81 -2.20 -3.01 -19.49
N ALA A 82 -2.37 -2.55 -20.73
CA ALA A 82 -3.02 -1.28 -21.01
C ALA A 82 -4.49 -1.26 -20.59
N ALA A 83 -5.21 -2.38 -20.78
CA ALA A 83 -6.59 -2.52 -20.35
C ALA A 83 -6.72 -2.55 -18.81
N ALA A 84 -5.88 -3.30 -18.12
CA ALA A 84 -5.86 -3.41 -16.67
C ALA A 84 -5.49 -2.06 -16.01
N SER A 85 -4.55 -1.31 -16.59
CA SER A 85 -4.19 0.03 -16.11
C SER A 85 -5.36 1.00 -16.17
N ARG A 86 -6.14 0.98 -17.27
CA ARG A 86 -7.34 1.82 -17.37
C ARG A 86 -8.42 1.43 -16.35
N ALA A 87 -8.62 0.15 -16.12
CA ALA A 87 -9.55 -0.33 -15.10
C ALA A 87 -9.10 0.10 -13.69
N SER A 88 -7.81 0.00 -13.39
CA SER A 88 -7.24 0.49 -12.13
C SER A 88 -7.46 2.00 -11.97
N ALA A 89 -7.17 2.81 -12.99
CA ALA A 89 -7.34 4.26 -12.92
C ALA A 89 -8.79 4.71 -12.68
N SER A 90 -9.79 3.90 -13.07
CA SER A 90 -11.21 4.20 -12.90
C SER A 90 -11.83 3.72 -11.58
N ALA A 91 -11.08 2.98 -10.76
CA ALA A 91 -11.59 2.48 -9.49
C ALA A 91 -11.63 3.60 -8.43
N GLU A 92 -12.78 3.75 -7.76
CA GLU A 92 -13.03 4.87 -6.83
C GLU A 92 -12.97 4.47 -5.36
N ASP A 93 -13.24 3.22 -5.04
CA ASP A 93 -13.22 2.70 -3.66
C ASP A 93 -12.03 1.77 -3.42
N PRO A 94 -11.60 1.60 -2.14
CA PRO A 94 -10.42 0.79 -1.80
C PRO A 94 -10.50 -0.67 -2.26
N HIS A 95 -11.67 -1.28 -2.21
CA HIS A 95 -11.85 -2.69 -2.58
C HIS A 95 -11.80 -2.89 -4.10
N ALA A 96 -12.51 -2.05 -4.85
CA ALA A 96 -12.46 -2.08 -6.31
C ALA A 96 -11.06 -1.74 -6.84
N ALA A 97 -10.38 -0.78 -6.20
CA ALA A 97 -9.00 -0.43 -6.52
C ALA A 97 -8.04 -1.59 -6.30
N ALA A 98 -8.13 -2.29 -5.15
CA ALA A 98 -7.29 -3.45 -4.86
C ALA A 98 -7.46 -4.55 -5.91
N ALA A 99 -8.72 -4.89 -6.26
CA ALA A 99 -9.02 -5.90 -7.27
C ALA A 99 -8.53 -5.50 -8.68
N ALA A 100 -8.59 -4.20 -9.02
CA ALA A 100 -8.12 -3.71 -10.31
C ALA A 100 -6.59 -3.69 -10.38
N ASP A 101 -5.91 -3.30 -9.30
CA ASP A 101 -4.46 -3.29 -9.21
C ASP A 101 -3.89 -4.71 -9.23
N ASP A 102 -4.58 -5.70 -8.62
CA ASP A 102 -4.21 -7.11 -8.72
C ASP A 102 -4.26 -7.63 -10.17
N ARG A 103 -5.26 -7.22 -10.93
CA ARG A 103 -5.35 -7.55 -12.36
C ARG A 103 -4.21 -6.92 -13.15
N LEU A 104 -3.82 -5.70 -12.82
CA LEU A 104 -2.68 -5.03 -13.46
C LEU A 104 -1.37 -5.76 -13.15
N VAL A 105 -1.13 -6.13 -11.89
CA VAL A 105 0.06 -6.93 -11.51
C VAL A 105 0.09 -8.25 -12.27
N GLN A 106 -1.02 -8.96 -12.34
CA GLN A 106 -1.11 -10.22 -13.10
C GLN A 106 -0.90 -10.02 -14.61
N ALA A 107 -1.35 -8.91 -15.17
CA ALA A 107 -1.12 -8.59 -16.57
C ALA A 107 0.37 -8.31 -16.85
N ILE A 108 1.04 -7.57 -15.95
CA ILE A 108 2.48 -7.30 -16.02
C ILE A 108 3.29 -8.60 -15.88
N GLU A 109 2.93 -9.47 -14.93
CA GLU A 109 3.59 -10.78 -14.76
C GLU A 109 3.45 -11.65 -16.05
N ARG A 110 2.26 -11.67 -16.65
CA ARG A 110 2.03 -12.39 -17.92
C ARG A 110 2.81 -11.77 -19.08
N PHE A 111 2.94 -10.45 -19.10
CA PHE A 111 3.77 -9.77 -20.08
C PHE A 111 5.24 -10.19 -19.96
N TYR A 112 5.82 -10.19 -18.75
CA TYR A 112 7.22 -10.63 -18.58
C TYR A 112 7.43 -12.09 -18.97
N ALA A 113 6.50 -12.97 -18.59
CA ALA A 113 6.55 -14.38 -19.00
C ALA A 113 6.45 -14.55 -20.53
N ALA A 114 5.62 -13.75 -21.20
CA ALA A 114 5.51 -13.75 -22.65
C ALA A 114 6.79 -13.23 -23.32
N ALA A 115 7.36 -12.15 -22.81
CA ALA A 115 8.60 -11.55 -23.33
C ALA A 115 9.82 -12.49 -23.20
N GLU A 116 9.86 -13.30 -22.14
CA GLU A 116 10.94 -14.27 -21.91
C GLU A 116 10.95 -15.41 -22.94
N VAL A 117 9.78 -15.82 -23.42
CA VAL A 117 9.63 -16.94 -24.37
C VAL A 117 9.51 -16.50 -25.83
N GLU A 118 9.35 -15.19 -26.10
CA GLU A 118 9.17 -14.67 -27.46
C GLU A 118 10.51 -14.62 -28.22
N PRO A 119 10.66 -15.40 -29.31
CA PRO A 119 11.90 -15.40 -30.09
C PRO A 119 12.17 -14.03 -30.72
N GLY A 120 13.33 -13.46 -30.45
CA GLY A 120 13.78 -12.21 -31.07
C GLY A 120 13.30 -10.95 -30.33
N PHE A 121 12.55 -11.10 -29.26
CA PHE A 121 12.24 -9.94 -28.41
C PHE A 121 13.47 -9.56 -27.57
N VAL A 122 13.97 -8.37 -27.78
CA VAL A 122 15.10 -7.80 -27.03
C VAL A 122 14.70 -6.44 -26.49
N ALA A 123 14.61 -6.33 -25.16
CA ALA A 123 14.29 -5.08 -24.51
C ALA A 123 15.38 -4.02 -24.75
N SER A 124 14.98 -2.90 -25.35
CA SER A 124 15.84 -1.73 -25.55
C SER A 124 16.23 -1.05 -24.23
N PRO A 125 17.22 -0.17 -24.21
CA PRO A 125 17.49 0.67 -23.04
C PRO A 125 16.29 1.50 -22.61
N ALA A 126 15.43 1.93 -23.54
CA ALA A 126 14.19 2.67 -23.25
C ALA A 126 13.18 1.80 -22.49
N SER A 127 12.93 0.58 -22.96
CA SER A 127 12.02 -0.36 -22.30
C SER A 127 12.53 -0.78 -20.93
N ARG A 128 13.82 -1.04 -20.77
CA ARG A 128 14.43 -1.33 -19.45
C ARG A 128 14.29 -0.17 -18.49
N LYS A 129 14.47 1.07 -18.95
CA LYS A 129 14.27 2.26 -18.13
C LYS A 129 12.79 2.41 -17.72
N ALA A 130 11.87 2.22 -18.66
CA ALA A 130 10.43 2.30 -18.39
C ALA A 130 9.97 1.20 -17.42
N SER A 131 10.48 -0.05 -17.55
CA SER A 131 10.24 -1.12 -16.59
C SER A 131 10.71 -0.75 -15.19
N ALA A 132 11.94 -0.27 -15.06
CA ALA A 132 12.48 0.15 -13.75
C ALA A 132 11.65 1.27 -13.10
N GLN A 133 11.12 2.20 -13.89
CA GLN A 133 10.24 3.27 -13.39
C GLN A 133 8.89 2.70 -12.92
N LEU A 134 8.33 1.74 -13.67
CA LEU A 134 7.10 1.05 -13.30
C LEU A 134 7.28 0.25 -12.01
N ASP A 135 8.38 -0.50 -11.90
CA ASP A 135 8.70 -1.30 -10.70
C ASP A 135 8.85 -0.40 -9.46
N ALA A 136 9.55 0.73 -9.57
CA ALA A 136 9.68 1.70 -8.48
C ALA A 136 8.34 2.32 -8.08
N ALA A 137 7.45 2.60 -9.05
CA ALA A 137 6.11 3.09 -8.76
C ALA A 137 5.26 2.03 -8.03
N MET A 138 5.35 0.77 -8.43
CA MET A 138 4.64 -0.35 -7.80
C MET A 138 5.16 -0.64 -6.38
N GLU A 139 6.46 -0.51 -6.14
CA GLU A 139 7.05 -0.62 -4.80
C GLU A 139 6.55 0.49 -3.87
N THR A 140 6.56 1.74 -4.35
CA THR A 140 6.03 2.87 -3.59
C THR A 140 4.55 2.68 -3.25
N LEU A 141 3.76 2.18 -4.21
CA LEU A 141 2.35 1.89 -4.01
C LEU A 141 2.14 0.80 -2.94
N ALA A 142 2.90 -0.29 -2.99
CA ALA A 142 2.82 -1.37 -2.01
C ALA A 142 3.09 -0.88 -0.57
N HIS A 143 4.05 0.02 -0.40
CA HIS A 143 4.33 0.63 0.90
C HIS A 143 3.16 1.48 1.40
N GLU A 144 2.58 2.32 0.56
CA GLU A 144 1.44 3.17 0.95
C GLU A 144 0.15 2.36 1.20
N GLN A 145 -0.04 1.24 0.50
CA GLN A 145 -1.12 0.29 0.79
C GLN A 145 -1.01 -0.26 2.21
N GLN A 146 0.19 -0.59 2.65
CA GLN A 146 0.44 -1.08 3.99
C GLN A 146 0.13 -0.01 5.05
N ILE A 147 0.53 1.25 4.81
CA ILE A 147 0.19 2.38 5.69
C ILE A 147 -1.33 2.56 5.78
N TYR A 148 -2.02 2.58 4.64
CA TYR A 148 -3.48 2.68 4.60
C TYR A 148 -4.16 1.57 5.39
N ASN A 149 -3.75 0.31 5.17
CA ASN A 149 -4.33 -0.84 5.87
C ASN A 149 -4.11 -0.80 7.39
N ASN A 150 -2.97 -0.28 7.84
CA ASN A 150 -2.70 -0.06 9.26
C ASN A 150 -3.67 0.98 9.86
N VAL A 151 -3.85 2.12 9.19
CA VAL A 151 -4.79 3.16 9.63
C VAL A 151 -6.23 2.64 9.64
N ALA A 152 -6.65 1.92 8.60
CA ALA A 152 -7.97 1.30 8.52
C ALA A 152 -8.19 0.28 9.65
N THR A 153 -7.17 -0.51 9.98
CA THR A 153 -7.23 -1.49 11.07
C THR A 153 -7.37 -0.82 12.42
N ILE A 154 -6.60 0.24 12.70
CA ILE A 154 -6.69 1.01 13.94
C ILE A 154 -8.10 1.60 14.09
N ALA A 155 -8.64 2.20 13.04
CA ALA A 155 -9.98 2.78 13.05
C ALA A 155 -11.08 1.71 13.26
N THR A 156 -10.96 0.55 12.61
CA THR A 156 -11.89 -0.58 12.80
C THR A 156 -11.87 -1.08 14.24
N ASN A 157 -10.68 -1.28 14.81
CA ASN A 157 -10.53 -1.74 16.19
C ASN A 157 -11.12 -0.72 17.19
N ALA A 158 -10.93 0.55 16.95
CA ALA A 158 -11.49 1.60 17.78
C ALA A 158 -13.03 1.64 17.69
N GLN A 159 -13.61 1.48 16.50
CA GLN A 159 -15.06 1.40 16.31
C GLN A 159 -15.70 0.18 17.02
N ARG A 160 -14.97 -0.92 17.09
CA ARG A 160 -15.41 -2.18 17.74
C ARG A 160 -15.20 -2.19 19.25
N SER A 161 -14.39 -1.27 19.80
CA SER A 161 -14.12 -1.21 21.23
C SER A 161 -15.29 -0.59 22.00
N PHE A 162 -15.51 -1.04 23.26
CA PHE A 162 -16.46 -0.38 24.16
C PHE A 162 -15.80 0.88 24.77
N PRO A 163 -16.51 2.03 24.91
CA PRO A 163 -17.94 2.27 24.56
C PRO A 163 -18.17 2.76 23.10
N ALA A 164 -17.11 2.89 22.29
CA ALA A 164 -17.15 3.45 20.94
C ALA A 164 -18.12 2.70 20.01
N LEU A 165 -18.27 1.38 20.17
CA LEU A 165 -19.19 0.52 19.39
C LEU A 165 -20.64 1.05 19.41
N LEU A 166 -21.11 1.54 20.57
CA LEU A 166 -22.46 2.06 20.70
C LEU A 166 -22.66 3.35 19.91
N PHE A 167 -21.63 4.20 19.91
CA PHE A 167 -21.64 5.48 19.19
C PHE A 167 -21.44 5.31 17.71
N ALA A 168 -20.55 4.39 17.28
CA ALA A 168 -20.27 4.11 15.88
C ALA A 168 -21.56 3.74 15.13
N LYS A 169 -22.35 2.80 15.67
CA LYS A 169 -23.64 2.40 15.09
C LYS A 169 -24.64 3.57 15.02
N ARG A 170 -24.74 4.37 16.10
CA ARG A 170 -25.68 5.50 16.16
C ARG A 170 -25.29 6.66 15.24
N LEU A 171 -24.01 6.83 14.98
CA LEU A 171 -23.48 7.83 14.05
C LEU A 171 -23.49 7.37 12.59
N GLY A 172 -23.88 6.13 12.32
CA GLY A 172 -23.87 5.57 10.97
C GLY A 172 -22.47 5.43 10.38
N LEU A 173 -21.44 5.29 11.23
CA LEU A 173 -20.07 5.11 10.77
C LEU A 173 -19.93 3.72 10.16
N SER A 174 -19.59 3.66 8.88
CA SER A 174 -19.21 2.41 8.21
C SER A 174 -17.81 2.00 8.63
N GLU A 175 -17.58 0.69 8.74
CA GLU A 175 -16.23 0.17 8.92
C GLU A 175 -15.36 0.52 7.70
N PRO A 176 -14.12 0.98 7.93
CA PRO A 176 -13.19 1.25 6.84
C PRO A 176 -12.93 -0.03 6.03
N GLN A 177 -13.06 0.09 4.72
CA GLN A 177 -12.71 -1.00 3.82
C GLN A 177 -11.18 -1.12 3.76
N ARG A 178 -10.68 -2.34 3.87
CA ARG A 178 -9.25 -2.62 3.69
C ARG A 178 -8.92 -2.69 2.22
N TYR A 179 -7.69 -2.32 1.91
CA TYR A 179 -7.10 -2.54 0.60
C TYR A 179 -6.50 -3.95 0.57
N GLU A 180 -7.30 -4.94 0.24
CA GLU A 180 -6.88 -6.35 0.24
C GLU A 180 -6.41 -6.75 -1.16
N SER A 181 -5.08 -6.73 -1.34
CA SER A 181 -4.43 -7.17 -2.56
C SER A 181 -4.02 -8.64 -2.45
N GLU A 182 -4.54 -9.49 -3.33
CA GLU A 182 -4.13 -10.90 -3.42
C GLU A 182 -2.69 -11.06 -3.92
N ALA A 183 -2.22 -10.15 -4.78
CA ALA A 183 -0.86 -10.14 -5.26
C ALA A 183 0.14 -9.85 -4.12
N ALA A 184 -0.18 -8.91 -3.22
CA ALA A 184 0.63 -8.65 -2.04
C ALA A 184 0.66 -9.84 -1.09
N ALA A 185 -0.49 -10.49 -0.87
CA ALA A 185 -0.59 -11.69 -0.03
C ALA A 185 0.23 -12.86 -0.62
N ARG A 186 0.19 -13.06 -1.95
CA ARG A 186 0.99 -14.08 -2.63
C ARG A 186 2.49 -13.82 -2.53
N ARG A 187 2.94 -12.57 -2.71
CA ARG A 187 4.35 -12.20 -2.54
C ARG A 187 4.83 -12.49 -1.12
N ALA A 188 4.08 -12.07 -0.11
CA ALA A 188 4.40 -12.34 1.28
C ALA A 188 4.49 -13.86 1.58
N ALA A 189 3.59 -14.68 1.00
CA ALA A 189 3.62 -16.13 1.13
C ALA A 189 4.84 -16.75 0.44
N LEU A 190 5.22 -16.25 -0.74
CA LEU A 190 6.40 -16.72 -1.48
C LEU A 190 7.70 -16.37 -0.77
N ASP A 191 7.80 -15.19 -0.16
CA ASP A 191 8.96 -14.78 0.62
C ASP A 191 9.10 -15.63 1.88
N TRP A 192 7.97 -15.97 2.52
CA TRP A 192 7.95 -16.91 3.63
C TRP A 192 8.41 -18.32 3.24
N THR A 193 7.97 -18.84 2.09
CA THR A 193 8.32 -20.20 1.63
C THR A 193 9.77 -20.31 1.13
N ARG A 194 10.37 -19.22 0.65
CA ARG A 194 11.78 -19.19 0.23
C ARG A 194 12.76 -19.21 1.40
N GLY A 195 12.26 -19.18 2.65
CA GLY A 195 13.12 -19.28 3.83
C GLY A 195 14.11 -18.13 3.97
N SER A 196 13.99 -17.12 3.15
CA SER A 196 14.67 -15.85 3.33
C SER A 196 13.95 -15.07 4.43
N LEU A 197 14.21 -15.46 5.69
CA LEU A 197 14.27 -14.40 6.69
C LEU A 197 15.22 -13.38 6.08
N PRO A 198 14.78 -12.15 5.74
CA PRO A 198 15.72 -11.12 5.33
C PRO A 198 16.77 -11.09 6.44
N SER A 199 18.03 -11.27 6.08
CA SER A 199 19.11 -10.98 6.97
C SER A 199 18.81 -9.59 7.54
N LEU A 200 18.96 -9.39 8.84
CA LEU A 200 18.77 -8.06 9.43
C LEU A 200 19.62 -6.97 8.75
N ALA A 201 20.60 -7.38 7.95
CA ALA A 201 21.41 -6.52 7.08
C ALA A 201 20.74 -6.17 5.74
N ASP A 202 19.80 -7.00 5.25
CA ASP A 202 19.07 -6.79 3.99
C ASP A 202 17.66 -6.24 4.22
N ALA A 203 17.23 -6.12 5.48
CA ALA A 203 15.99 -5.46 5.83
C ALA A 203 16.11 -3.98 5.45
N SER A 204 15.61 -3.63 4.27
CA SER A 204 15.38 -2.23 3.93
C SER A 204 14.69 -1.55 5.10
N PRO A 205 15.10 -0.35 5.51
CA PRO A 205 14.58 0.34 6.71
C PRO A 205 13.06 0.57 6.68
N HIS A 206 12.40 0.19 5.58
CA HIS A 206 10.96 0.33 5.36
C HIS A 206 10.09 -0.77 5.98
N VAL A 207 10.67 -1.86 6.49
CA VAL A 207 9.91 -2.97 7.12
C VAL A 207 10.07 -2.97 8.65
N MET A 208 10.78 -2.03 9.21
CA MET A 208 10.92 -1.95 10.67
C MET A 208 9.60 -1.53 11.32
N ASN A 209 9.06 -2.46 12.14
CA ASN A 209 8.04 -2.15 13.13
C ASN A 209 8.44 -0.86 13.89
N PRO A 210 7.55 0.13 14.05
CA PRO A 210 7.86 1.36 14.81
C PRO A 210 8.52 1.11 16.17
N GLN A 211 8.20 -0.01 16.83
CA GLN A 211 8.85 -0.42 18.07
C GLN A 211 10.33 -0.80 17.91
N MET A 212 10.75 -1.28 16.73
CA MET A 212 12.18 -1.56 16.46
C MET A 212 12.96 -0.29 16.12
N LEU A 213 12.32 0.71 15.51
CA LEU A 213 12.95 2.02 15.28
C LEU A 213 13.31 2.72 16.60
N TRP A 214 12.45 2.61 17.62
CA TRP A 214 12.75 3.12 18.96
C TRP A 214 13.89 2.36 19.64
N ALA A 215 13.94 1.04 19.47
CA ALA A 215 15.02 0.22 20.04
C ALA A 215 16.38 0.49 19.38
N SER A 216 16.43 0.72 18.06
CA SER A 216 17.66 1.06 17.36
C SER A 216 18.15 2.48 17.70
N ALA A 217 17.24 3.45 17.76
CA ALA A 217 17.57 4.83 18.15
C ALA A 217 18.09 4.93 19.58
N MET A 218 17.56 4.11 20.49
CA MET A 218 18.06 4.02 21.89
C MET A 218 19.41 3.32 21.98
N ALA A 219 19.68 2.34 21.10
CA ALA A 219 20.97 1.66 21.04
C ALA A 219 22.08 2.58 20.48
N ASP A 220 21.78 3.37 19.45
CA ASP A 220 22.71 4.35 18.88
C ASP A 220 23.04 5.49 19.86
N ALA A 221 22.04 5.98 20.60
CA ALA A 221 22.25 6.97 21.66
C ALA A 221 23.12 6.45 22.80
N ALA A 222 23.03 5.15 23.17
CA ALA A 222 23.82 4.53 24.20
C ALA A 222 25.30 4.27 23.77
N ILE A 223 25.55 4.18 22.46
CA ILE A 223 26.90 4.02 21.91
C ILE A 223 27.64 5.36 21.89
N ASP A 224 26.93 6.44 21.57
CA ASP A 224 27.49 7.79 21.48
C ASP A 224 27.93 8.31 22.86
N ASP A 225 27.15 8.01 23.91
CA ASP A 225 27.47 8.36 25.32
C ASP A 225 28.74 7.65 25.83
N ARG A 226 28.95 6.38 25.39
CA ARG A 226 30.20 5.62 25.78
C ARG A 226 31.46 6.09 25.05
N THR A 227 31.32 6.72 23.89
CA THR A 227 32.47 7.25 23.13
C THR A 227 32.94 8.58 23.70
N ASP A 228 32.05 9.35 24.32
CA ASP A 228 32.39 10.63 24.94
C ASP A 228 33.04 10.45 26.33
N GLU A 229 32.66 9.41 27.09
CA GLU A 229 33.33 9.06 28.36
C GLU A 229 34.79 8.58 28.19
N ARG A 230 35.15 8.02 27.04
CA ARG A 230 36.54 7.60 26.74
C ARG A 230 37.45 8.74 26.26
N ARG A 231 36.91 9.89 25.99
CA ARG A 231 37.65 11.08 25.55
C ARG A 231 37.93 12.09 26.67
N ARG A 232 37.45 11.84 27.89
CA ARG A 232 37.76 12.61 29.09
C ARG A 232 38.71 11.83 29.98
#